data_b9c7cef91a87927842387d27cfee4e2a
#
_entry.id   b9c7cef91a87927842387d27cfee4e2a
#
_cell.length_a   1.000
_cell.length_b   1.000
_cell.length_c   1.000
_cell.angle_alpha   90.00
_cell.angle_beta   90.00
_cell.angle_gamma   90.00
#
_symmetry.space_group_name_H-M   'P 1'
#
loop_
_entity.id
_entity.type
_entity.pdbx_description
1 polymer ?
#
loop_
_entity_poly.entity_id
_entity_poly.type
_entity_poly.pdbx_seq_one_letter_code
_entity_poly.pdbx_strand_id
1 'polypeptide(L)' 'MDDNFNYWVNQYHDTDKEVYREILFSEMIESKNKGDETRFAAVSKLHQRLYEATTENEVVRIKQEFHALG' A
#
# COMPACT_ATOMS: atom_id res chain seq x y z
N MET A 1 11.52 16.82 -8.73
CA MET A 1 11.03 17.00 -8.79
C MET A 1 10.52 17.49 -8.20
N ASP A 2 10.18 17.09 -7.62
CA ASP A 2 9.79 18.25 -7.60
C ASP A 2 9.14 18.54 -6.35
N ASP A 3 9.11 19.85 -6.02
CA ASP A 3 8.58 20.32 -4.76
C ASP A 3 7.15 19.85 -4.55
N ASN A 4 6.42 19.71 -5.62
CA ASN A 4 5.05 19.24 -5.53
C ASN A 4 4.99 17.81 -5.03
N PHE A 5 5.86 16.97 -5.53
CA PHE A 5 5.89 15.59 -5.09
C PHE A 5 6.21 15.52 -3.60
N ASN A 6 7.23 16.26 -3.17
CA ASN A 6 7.62 16.27 -1.77
C ASN A 6 6.49 16.80 -0.89
N TYR A 7 5.79 17.82 -1.39
CA TYR A 7 4.69 18.39 -0.64
C TYR A 7 3.61 17.33 -0.39
N TRP A 8 3.27 16.59 -1.43
CA TRP A 8 2.22 15.59 -1.31
C TRP A 8 2.64 14.45 -0.40
N VAL A 9 3.89 14.05 -0.49
CA VAL A 9 4.40 12.99 0.39
C VAL A 9 4.30 13.44 1.84
N ASN A 10 4.68 14.67 2.12
CA ASN A 10 4.62 15.18 3.48
C ASN A 10 3.18 15.36 3.96
N GLN A 11 2.31 15.76 3.03
CA GLN A 11 0.93 16.05 3.36
C GLN A 11 0.17 14.78 3.72
N TYR A 12 0.37 13.72 2.94
CA TYR A 12 -0.40 12.50 3.12
C TYR A 12 0.29 11.48 3.99
N HIS A 13 1.60 11.60 4.09
CA HIS A 13 2.26 10.83 5.06
C HIS A 13 2.23 9.36 4.85
N ASP A 14 3.11 8.66 5.48
CA ASP A 14 3.18 7.21 5.41
C ASP A 14 1.99 6.52 6.06
N THR A 15 1.27 7.26 6.88
CA THR A 15 0.14 6.71 7.60
C THR A 15 -1.19 7.00 6.91
N ASP A 16 -1.15 7.60 5.73
CA ASP A 16 -2.38 7.90 5.03
C ASP A 16 -2.97 6.65 4.41
N LYS A 17 -4.01 6.17 5.03
CA LYS A 17 -4.66 4.93 4.67
C LYS A 17 -5.20 4.94 3.23
N GLU A 18 -5.75 6.07 2.82
CA GLU A 18 -6.34 6.17 1.48
C GLU A 18 -5.29 6.03 0.39
N VAL A 19 -4.14 6.67 0.58
CA VAL A 19 -3.07 6.58 -0.40
C VAL A 19 -2.60 5.15 -0.55
N TYR A 20 -2.36 4.47 0.56
CA TYR A 20 -1.87 3.11 0.49
C TYR A 20 -2.92 2.12 0.00
N ARG A 21 -4.18 2.42 0.25
CA ARG A 21 -5.23 1.58 -0.29
C ARG A 21 -5.19 1.57 -1.81
N GLU A 22 -5.00 2.74 -2.41
CA GLU A 22 -4.93 2.82 -3.87
C GLU A 22 -3.67 2.14 -4.41
N ILE A 23 -2.56 2.31 -3.72
CA ILE A 23 -1.32 1.66 -4.13
C ILE A 23 -1.47 0.15 -4.11
N LEU A 24 -2.02 -0.38 -3.04
CA LEU A 24 -2.19 -1.82 -2.93
C LEU A 24 -3.19 -2.36 -3.96
N PHE A 25 -4.23 -1.60 -4.23
CA PHE A 25 -5.19 -2.03 -5.22
C PHE A 25 -4.56 -2.11 -6.61
N SER A 26 -3.74 -1.11 -6.95
CA SER A 26 -3.02 -1.13 -8.22
C SER A 26 -2.07 -2.32 -8.31
N GLU A 27 -1.40 -2.63 -7.21
CA GLU A 27 -0.50 -3.78 -7.18
C GLU A 27 -1.26 -5.09 -7.34
N MET A 28 -2.46 -5.16 -6.78
CA MET A 28 -3.28 -6.36 -6.96
C MET A 28 -3.60 -6.58 -8.43
N ILE A 29 -4.03 -5.52 -9.10
CA ILE A 29 -4.39 -5.62 -10.51
C ILE A 29 -3.18 -6.01 -11.34
N GLU A 30 -2.04 -5.38 -11.07
CA GLU A 30 -0.83 -5.66 -11.82
C GLU A 30 -0.37 -7.10 -11.62
N SER A 31 -0.40 -7.57 -10.38
CA SER A 31 0.00 -8.94 -10.09
C SER A 31 -0.90 -9.95 -10.79
N LYS A 32 -2.19 -9.68 -10.81
CA LYS A 32 -3.13 -10.56 -11.47
C LYS A 32 -2.88 -10.59 -12.97
N ASN A 33 -2.62 -9.44 -13.57
CA ASN A 33 -2.36 -9.37 -15.00
C ASN A 33 -1.09 -10.10 -15.40
N LYS A 34 -0.11 -10.13 -14.49
CA LYS A 34 1.14 -10.83 -14.75
C LYS A 34 1.05 -12.32 -14.43
N GLY A 35 -0.03 -12.75 -13.81
CA GLY A 35 -0.16 -14.14 -13.42
C GLY A 35 0.64 -14.48 -12.18
N ASP A 36 1.06 -13.50 -11.41
CA ASP A 36 1.83 -13.72 -10.19
C ASP A 36 0.87 -13.95 -9.03
N GLU A 37 0.43 -15.18 -8.87
CA GLU A 37 -0.58 -15.51 -7.88
C GLU A 37 -0.06 -15.35 -6.45
N THR A 38 1.20 -15.63 -6.23
CA THR A 38 1.79 -15.50 -4.90
C THR A 38 1.76 -14.05 -4.46
N ARG A 39 2.20 -13.15 -5.33
CA ARG A 39 2.20 -11.73 -5.00
C ARG A 39 0.77 -11.21 -4.89
N PHE A 40 -0.11 -11.66 -5.77
CA PHE A 40 -1.50 -11.24 -5.72
C PHE A 40 -2.11 -11.58 -4.36
N ALA A 41 -1.87 -12.80 -3.89
CA ALA A 41 -2.42 -13.22 -2.61
C ALA A 41 -1.85 -12.40 -1.46
N ALA A 42 -0.55 -12.14 -1.49
CA ALA A 42 0.09 -11.37 -0.43
C ALA A 42 -0.42 -9.94 -0.39
N VAL A 43 -0.51 -9.31 -1.56
CA VAL A 43 -0.97 -7.91 -1.62
C VAL A 43 -2.45 -7.82 -1.27
N SER A 44 -3.24 -8.81 -1.70
CA SER A 44 -4.67 -8.83 -1.36
C SER A 44 -4.87 -8.89 0.14
N LYS A 45 -4.06 -9.68 0.82
CA LYS A 45 -4.16 -9.79 2.27
C LYS A 45 -3.82 -8.47 2.93
N LEU A 46 -2.78 -7.80 2.45
CA LEU A 46 -2.43 -6.49 2.98
C LEU A 46 -3.52 -5.47 2.73
N HIS A 47 -4.12 -5.53 1.57
CA HIS A 47 -5.22 -4.62 1.23
C HIS A 47 -6.39 -4.82 2.19
N GLN A 48 -6.72 -6.06 2.48
CA GLN A 48 -7.78 -6.38 3.41
C GLN A 48 -7.46 -5.86 4.80
N ARG A 49 -6.24 -6.08 5.25
CA ARG A 49 -5.82 -5.59 6.56
C ARG A 49 -5.86 -4.07 6.62
N LEU A 50 -5.47 -3.42 5.53
CA LEU A 50 -5.49 -1.97 5.48
C LEU A 50 -6.93 -1.46 5.57
N TYR A 51 -7.84 -2.12 4.88
CA TYR A 51 -9.24 -1.74 4.93
C TYR A 51 -9.77 -1.79 6.36
N GLU A 52 -9.33 -2.77 7.12
CA GLU A 52 -9.79 -2.97 8.48
C GLU A 52 -8.97 -2.19 9.52
N ALA A 53 -7.87 -1.60 9.11
CA ALA A 53 -6.99 -0.91 10.05
C ALA A 53 -7.68 0.31 10.65
N THR A 54 -7.51 0.48 11.97
CA THR A 54 -8.12 1.59 12.68
C THR A 54 -7.09 2.49 13.36
N THR A 55 -5.80 2.15 13.30
CA THR A 55 -4.75 2.93 13.92
C THR A 55 -3.64 3.21 12.95
N GLU A 56 -2.90 4.28 13.21
CA GLU A 56 -1.75 4.62 12.38
C GLU A 56 -0.67 3.55 12.45
N ASN A 57 -0.52 2.94 13.61
CA ASN A 57 0.50 1.90 13.78
C ASN A 57 0.24 0.73 12.86
N GLU A 58 -1.00 0.38 12.68
CA GLU A 58 -1.34 -0.70 11.77
C GLU A 58 -1.04 -0.34 10.32
N VAL A 59 -1.33 0.89 9.94
CA VAL A 59 -1.05 1.34 8.58
C VAL A 59 0.46 1.32 8.32
N VAL A 60 1.23 1.78 9.28
CA VAL A 60 2.69 1.77 9.14
C VAL A 60 3.20 0.34 9.01
N ARG A 61 2.67 -0.57 9.80
CA ARG A 61 3.08 -1.97 9.74
C ARG A 61 2.76 -2.58 8.38
N ILE A 62 1.59 -2.29 7.86
CA ILE A 62 1.20 -2.79 6.55
C ILE A 62 2.12 -2.26 5.48
N LYS A 63 2.45 -0.97 5.56
CA LYS A 63 3.40 -0.37 4.65
C LYS A 63 4.75 -1.11 4.69
N GLN A 64 5.23 -1.40 5.89
CA GLN A 64 6.50 -2.10 6.03
C GLN A 64 6.44 -3.49 5.41
N GLU A 65 5.34 -4.20 5.62
CA GLU A 65 5.19 -5.53 5.05
C GLU A 65 5.11 -5.47 3.54
N PHE A 66 4.44 -4.45 3.02
CA PHE A 66 4.34 -4.29 1.58
C PHE A 66 5.72 -4.04 0.98
N HIS A 67 6.50 -3.17 1.59
CA HIS A 67 7.84 -2.91 1.09
C HIS A 67 8.75 -4.13 1.19
N ALA A 68 8.50 -4.99 2.15
CA ALA A 68 9.28 -6.21 2.31
C ALA A 68 8.99 -7.23 1.22
N LEU A 69 7.89 -7.10 0.52
CA LEU A 69 7.60 -8.00 -0.59
C LEU A 69 8.56 -7.79 -1.76
N GLY A 70 9.24 -6.69 -1.74
CA GLY A 70 10.23 -6.42 -2.76
C GLY A 70 9.64 -5.81 -3.96
#